data_d74263f7a3dd30fc369f354184f7c611
#
_entry.id   d74263f7a3dd30fc369f354184f7c611
#
_cell.length_a   1.000
_cell.length_b   1.000
_cell.length_c   1.000
_cell.angle_alpha   90.00
_cell.angle_beta   90.00
_cell.angle_gamma   90.00
#
_symmetry.space_group_name_H-M   'P 1'
#
loop_
_entity.id
_entity.type
_entity.pdbx_description
1 polymer ?
#
loop_
_entity_poly.entity_id
_entity_poly.type
_entity_poly.pdbx_seq_one_letter_code
_entity_poly.pdbx_strand_id
1 'polypeptide(L)'
;MLDCLVGSEMCIRDRSKAVAGEAGVPFFIISGSEFVELFVGAGAARVRDLFEEAKKKAPCIIFIDELDAIGKSRSGSMGVVGGNDEREQTLNQLLTEMDGFTAQDKPVIVLAATNQPEVLDAALLRPGRFDRQVLVDRPDLSGRKTILEIYAKKVKLADAVDLDSVAQATSGFAGADLANLVNEAALLAARAYRTKVEQQDLGEAIERVVACLLYTSDAADDSLGV
;
A
#
# COMPACT_ATOMS: atom_id res chain seq x y z
N MET A 1 13.50 3.84 -5.77
CA MET A 1 12.32 4.64 -5.36
C MET A 1 11.01 3.84 -5.47
N LEU A 2 10.89 2.91 -6.44
CA LEU A 2 9.73 2.01 -6.57
C LEU A 2 9.60 1.00 -5.43
N ASP A 3 10.71 0.46 -4.92
CA ASP A 3 10.68 -0.58 -3.89
C ASP A 3 10.22 -0.11 -2.51
N CYS A 4 10.33 1.19 -2.26
CA CYS A 4 9.75 1.82 -1.06
C CYS A 4 8.22 1.85 -1.08
N LEU A 5 7.66 1.80 -2.26
CA LEU A 5 6.25 2.01 -2.53
C LEU A 5 5.43 0.76 -2.19
N VAL A 6 5.87 -0.42 -2.59
CA VAL A 6 5.20 -1.71 -2.27
C VAL A 6 5.15 -1.95 -0.76
N GLY A 7 6.22 -1.59 -0.04
CA GLY A 7 6.28 -1.71 1.41
C GLY A 7 5.38 -0.71 2.15
N SER A 8 5.29 0.53 1.66
CA SER A 8 4.46 1.55 2.29
C SER A 8 2.96 1.29 2.11
N GLU A 9 2.52 0.83 0.95
CA GLU A 9 1.12 0.50 0.68
C GLU A 9 0.61 -0.62 1.58
N MET A 10 1.36 -1.72 1.70
CA MET A 10 0.98 -2.80 2.62
C MET A 10 0.86 -2.29 4.07
N CYS A 11 1.75 -1.39 4.50
CA CYS A 11 1.67 -0.76 5.80
C CYS A 11 0.46 0.17 5.95
N ILE A 12 0.10 0.93 4.91
CA ILE A 12 -1.07 1.82 4.91
C ILE A 12 -2.35 1.01 4.99
N ARG A 13 -2.46 -0.04 4.18
CA ARG A 13 -3.60 -0.97 4.18
C ARG A 13 -3.81 -1.62 5.55
N ASP A 14 -2.74 -2.16 6.14
CA ASP A 14 -2.80 -2.81 7.45
C ASP A 14 -3.17 -1.82 8.58
N ARG A 15 -2.65 -0.60 8.54
CA ARG A 15 -3.02 0.47 9.48
C ARG A 15 -4.49 0.86 9.33
N SER A 16 -4.98 1.03 8.11
CA SER A 16 -6.37 1.36 7.84
C SER A 16 -7.32 0.27 8.34
N LYS A 17 -6.94 -1.01 8.14
CA LYS A 17 -7.66 -2.16 8.66
C LYS A 17 -7.65 -2.22 10.19
N ALA A 18 -6.53 -1.88 10.82
CA ALA A 18 -6.43 -1.83 12.28
C ALA A 18 -7.33 -0.73 12.86
N VAL A 19 -7.36 0.46 12.23
CA VAL A 19 -8.27 1.56 12.64
C VAL A 19 -9.73 1.12 12.56
N ALA A 20 -10.13 0.44 11.48
CA ALA A 20 -11.50 -0.08 11.35
C ALA A 20 -11.82 -1.13 12.43
N GLY A 21 -10.84 -2.01 12.75
CA GLY A 21 -10.98 -3.00 13.81
C GLY A 21 -11.15 -2.39 15.20
N GLU A 22 -10.36 -1.36 15.53
CA GLU A 22 -10.51 -0.62 16.79
C GLU A 22 -11.83 0.15 16.88
N ALA A 23 -12.26 0.75 15.75
CA ALA A 23 -13.53 1.46 15.67
C ALA A 23 -14.75 0.50 15.66
N GLY A 24 -14.54 -0.79 15.45
CA GLY A 24 -15.61 -1.79 15.36
C GLY A 24 -16.56 -1.57 14.18
N VAL A 25 -16.05 -1.01 13.06
CA VAL A 25 -16.84 -0.70 11.87
C VAL A 25 -16.46 -1.60 10.70
N PRO A 26 -17.40 -1.86 9.75
CA PRO A 26 -17.11 -2.58 8.53
C PRO A 26 -16.00 -1.89 7.71
N PHE A 27 -15.13 -2.70 7.11
CA PHE A 27 -14.02 -2.27 6.28
C PHE A 27 -14.15 -2.86 4.88
N PHE A 28 -14.25 -1.97 3.89
CA PHE A 28 -14.28 -2.33 2.48
C PHE A 28 -12.92 -2.00 1.88
N ILE A 29 -12.37 -2.91 1.10
CA ILE A 29 -11.11 -2.72 0.40
C ILE A 29 -11.30 -2.98 -1.08
N ILE A 30 -10.72 -2.12 -1.91
CA ILE A 30 -10.68 -2.27 -3.35
C ILE A 30 -9.39 -1.66 -3.90
N SER A 31 -8.86 -2.21 -4.99
CA SER A 31 -7.75 -1.60 -5.72
C SER A 31 -8.28 -0.70 -6.84
N GLY A 32 -7.66 0.46 -7.04
CA GLY A 32 -7.95 1.34 -8.18
C GLY A 32 -7.80 0.62 -9.52
N SER A 33 -6.90 -0.36 -9.60
CA SER A 33 -6.73 -1.20 -10.79
C SER A 33 -7.95 -2.09 -11.10
N GLU A 34 -8.74 -2.47 -10.08
CA GLU A 34 -9.97 -3.26 -10.26
C GLU A 34 -11.10 -2.48 -10.94
N PHE A 35 -10.99 -1.16 -10.95
CA PHE A 35 -11.94 -0.31 -11.66
C PHE A 35 -11.58 -0.10 -13.13
N VAL A 36 -10.35 -0.44 -13.56
CA VAL A 36 -9.88 -0.31 -14.93
C VAL A 36 -10.16 -1.61 -15.66
N GLU A 37 -11.25 -1.66 -16.43
CA GLU A 37 -11.64 -2.81 -17.23
C GLU A 37 -11.65 -2.51 -18.72
N LEU A 38 -11.73 -3.57 -19.53
CA LEU A 38 -11.81 -3.47 -20.99
C LEU A 38 -13.20 -3.04 -21.49
N PHE A 39 -14.23 -3.10 -20.64
CA PHE A 39 -15.61 -2.80 -21.01
C PHE A 39 -16.02 -1.42 -20.49
N VAL A 40 -16.39 -0.55 -21.40
CA VAL A 40 -16.82 0.82 -21.10
C VAL A 40 -17.98 0.83 -20.10
N GLY A 41 -17.80 1.53 -18.99
CA GLY A 41 -18.81 1.70 -17.94
C GLY A 41 -18.81 0.64 -16.83
N ALA A 42 -18.02 -0.43 -16.95
CA ALA A 42 -17.94 -1.45 -15.90
C ALA A 42 -17.30 -0.91 -14.62
N GLY A 43 -16.22 -0.13 -14.75
CA GLY A 43 -15.56 0.52 -13.61
C GLY A 43 -16.49 1.48 -12.87
N ALA A 44 -17.23 2.33 -13.58
CA ALA A 44 -18.19 3.24 -12.97
C ALA A 44 -19.35 2.50 -12.26
N ALA A 45 -19.80 1.37 -12.79
CA ALA A 45 -20.81 0.54 -12.14
C ALA A 45 -20.28 -0.04 -10.81
N ARG A 46 -19.05 -0.58 -10.80
CA ARG A 46 -18.42 -1.11 -9.57
C ARG A 46 -18.25 -0.05 -8.50
N VAL A 47 -17.84 1.17 -8.88
CA VAL A 47 -17.78 2.29 -7.94
C VAL A 47 -19.14 2.49 -7.30
N ARG A 48 -20.19 2.55 -8.08
CA ARG A 48 -21.57 2.76 -7.60
C ARG A 48 -22.01 1.66 -6.63
N ASP A 49 -21.80 0.39 -7.02
CA ASP A 49 -22.17 -0.77 -6.22
C ASP A 49 -21.43 -0.79 -4.87
N LEU A 50 -20.12 -0.48 -4.86
CA LEU A 50 -19.31 -0.37 -3.65
C LEU A 50 -19.87 0.69 -2.70
N PHE A 51 -20.15 1.88 -3.23
CA PHE A 51 -20.64 3.00 -2.43
C PHE A 51 -22.06 2.76 -1.94
N GLU A 52 -22.92 2.10 -2.73
CA GLU A 52 -24.26 1.69 -2.28
C GLU A 52 -24.20 0.65 -1.15
N GLU A 53 -23.29 -0.32 -1.25
CA GLU A 53 -23.09 -1.31 -0.20
C GLU A 53 -22.55 -0.67 1.08
N ALA A 54 -21.61 0.26 0.96
CA ALA A 54 -21.07 1.02 2.08
C ALA A 54 -22.16 1.86 2.77
N LYS A 55 -23.01 2.53 2.00
CA LYS A 55 -24.16 3.29 2.53
C LYS A 55 -25.10 2.40 3.35
N LYS A 56 -25.36 1.17 2.91
CA LYS A 56 -26.22 0.21 3.64
C LYS A 56 -25.60 -0.26 4.96
N LYS A 57 -24.26 -0.31 5.03
CA LYS A 57 -23.50 -0.78 6.20
C LYS A 57 -22.87 0.35 7.02
N ALA A 58 -23.25 1.59 6.78
CA ALA A 58 -22.72 2.74 7.52
C ALA A 58 -23.09 2.68 9.02
N PRO A 59 -22.18 3.03 9.97
CA PRO A 59 -20.88 3.64 9.70
C PRO A 59 -19.83 2.62 9.20
N CYS A 60 -19.00 2.99 8.23
CA CYS A 60 -17.98 2.10 7.67
C CYS A 60 -16.78 2.87 7.11
N ILE A 61 -15.71 2.14 6.79
CA ILE A 61 -14.51 2.66 6.13
C ILE A 61 -14.38 1.99 4.76
N ILE A 62 -14.19 2.80 3.71
CA ILE A 62 -13.81 2.36 2.36
C ILE A 62 -12.33 2.68 2.19
N PHE A 63 -11.53 1.68 1.81
CA PHE A 63 -10.12 1.86 1.48
C PHE A 63 -9.89 1.57 0.00
N ILE A 64 -9.38 2.57 -0.72
CA ILE A 64 -9.04 2.49 -2.13
C ILE A 64 -7.51 2.47 -2.24
N ASP A 65 -6.96 1.34 -2.66
CA ASP A 65 -5.53 1.20 -2.92
C ASP A 65 -5.21 1.62 -4.36
N GLU A 66 -3.97 2.03 -4.63
CA GLU A 66 -3.54 2.42 -5.99
C GLU A 66 -4.46 3.45 -6.65
N LEU A 67 -4.83 4.50 -5.94
CA LEU A 67 -5.77 5.52 -6.44
C LEU A 67 -5.30 6.14 -7.76
N ASP A 68 -4.00 6.20 -8.01
CA ASP A 68 -3.40 6.72 -9.24
C ASP A 68 -3.78 5.90 -10.50
N ALA A 69 -4.20 4.64 -10.34
CA ALA A 69 -4.69 3.85 -11.48
C ALA A 69 -5.89 4.48 -12.18
N ILE A 70 -6.76 5.15 -11.41
CA ILE A 70 -7.97 5.84 -11.94
C ILE A 70 -7.86 7.36 -11.87
N GLY A 71 -7.03 7.89 -10.96
CA GLY A 71 -6.97 9.31 -10.61
C GLY A 71 -5.97 10.14 -11.41
N LYS A 72 -5.34 9.62 -12.49
CA LYS A 72 -4.34 10.37 -13.25
C LYS A 72 -4.94 11.58 -13.98
N SER A 73 -4.27 12.74 -13.81
CA SER A 73 -4.58 13.97 -14.51
C SER A 73 -4.37 13.84 -16.04
N ARG A 74 -5.16 14.60 -16.81
CA ARG A 74 -5.15 14.63 -18.30
C ARG A 74 -3.85 15.16 -18.93
N SER A 75 -2.91 15.66 -18.14
CA SER A 75 -1.74 16.40 -18.62
C SER A 75 -0.62 15.46 -19.06
N GLY A 76 -0.72 14.86 -20.25
CA GLY A 76 0.44 14.20 -20.83
C GLY A 76 0.24 13.04 -21.81
N SER A 77 -0.95 12.60 -22.13
CA SER A 77 -1.12 11.46 -23.06
C SER A 77 -1.82 11.88 -24.34
N MET A 78 -1.02 12.34 -25.28
CA MET A 78 -1.42 12.47 -26.69
C MET A 78 -1.20 11.09 -27.34
N GLY A 79 -2.26 10.26 -27.46
CA GLY A 79 -2.15 9.18 -28.42
C GLY A 79 -2.65 7.78 -28.12
N VAL A 80 -3.60 7.54 -27.19
CA VAL A 80 -4.32 6.25 -27.20
C VAL A 80 -5.82 6.51 -27.06
N VAL A 81 -6.52 6.44 -28.19
CA VAL A 81 -7.98 6.55 -28.25
C VAL A 81 -8.58 5.23 -27.73
N GLY A 82 -9.30 5.30 -26.63
CA GLY A 82 -10.13 4.18 -26.13
C GLY A 82 -9.98 3.80 -24.63
N GLY A 83 -8.81 3.95 -24.04
CA GLY A 83 -8.60 3.59 -22.62
C GLY A 83 -8.73 4.76 -21.64
N ASN A 84 -8.69 5.99 -22.13
CA ASN A 84 -8.79 7.19 -21.30
C ASN A 84 -10.24 7.53 -20.94
N ASP A 85 -11.19 7.25 -21.83
CA ASP A 85 -12.60 7.58 -21.62
C ASP A 85 -13.21 6.78 -20.45
N GLU A 86 -12.82 5.50 -20.30
CA GLU A 86 -13.31 4.67 -19.22
C GLU A 86 -12.77 5.09 -17.84
N ARG A 87 -11.48 5.38 -17.77
CA ARG A 87 -10.86 5.89 -16.54
C ARG A 87 -11.48 7.21 -16.11
N GLU A 88 -11.71 8.10 -17.07
CA GLU A 88 -12.35 9.39 -16.82
C GLU A 88 -13.80 9.21 -16.35
N GLN A 89 -14.54 8.30 -16.96
CA GLN A 89 -15.91 7.98 -16.53
C GLN A 89 -15.93 7.40 -15.11
N THR A 90 -15.01 6.51 -14.80
CA THR A 90 -14.86 5.93 -13.47
C THR A 90 -14.46 6.97 -12.43
N LEU A 91 -13.51 7.85 -12.77
CA LEU A 91 -13.11 8.97 -11.90
C LEU A 91 -14.30 9.91 -11.64
N ASN A 92 -15.03 10.31 -12.67
CA ASN A 92 -16.19 11.17 -12.52
C ASN A 92 -17.29 10.52 -11.66
N GLN A 93 -17.49 9.21 -11.78
CA GLN A 93 -18.42 8.47 -10.92
C GLN A 93 -17.95 8.48 -9.46
N LEU A 94 -16.64 8.24 -9.22
CA LEU A 94 -16.06 8.29 -7.88
C LEU A 94 -16.28 9.67 -7.24
N LEU A 95 -16.01 10.74 -7.97
CA LEU A 95 -16.22 12.11 -7.50
C LEU A 95 -17.70 12.37 -7.15
N THR A 96 -18.62 11.88 -7.98
CA THR A 96 -20.06 12.02 -7.77
C THR A 96 -20.53 11.28 -6.51
N GLU A 97 -20.03 10.05 -6.31
CA GLU A 97 -20.39 9.27 -5.11
C GLU A 97 -19.83 9.91 -3.83
N MET A 98 -18.61 10.47 -3.88
CA MET A 98 -18.02 11.18 -2.73
C MET A 98 -18.81 12.43 -2.38
N ASP A 99 -19.22 13.22 -3.37
CA ASP A 99 -20.03 14.42 -3.13
C ASP A 99 -21.41 14.08 -2.57
N GLY A 100 -21.92 12.89 -2.85
CA GLY A 100 -23.21 12.39 -2.36
C GLY A 100 -23.26 11.99 -0.87
N PHE A 101 -22.10 11.93 -0.17
CA PHE A 101 -22.06 11.56 1.25
C PHE A 101 -22.39 12.70 2.22
N THR A 102 -22.32 13.94 1.78
CA THR A 102 -22.47 15.14 2.65
C THR A 102 -23.83 15.26 3.33
N ALA A 103 -24.79 14.44 2.96
CA ALA A 103 -26.21 14.54 3.41
C ALA A 103 -26.70 13.36 4.26
N GLN A 104 -25.82 12.46 4.74
CA GLN A 104 -26.27 11.25 5.45
C GLN A 104 -26.03 11.31 6.96
N ASP A 105 -26.99 10.74 7.73
CA ASP A 105 -26.94 10.65 9.20
C ASP A 105 -25.82 9.73 9.74
N LYS A 106 -25.27 8.85 8.90
CA LYS A 106 -24.23 7.90 9.30
C LYS A 106 -22.96 8.12 8.46
N PRO A 107 -21.80 8.29 9.11
CA PRO A 107 -20.55 8.61 8.40
C PRO A 107 -20.02 7.40 7.63
N VAL A 108 -19.58 7.67 6.39
CA VAL A 108 -18.72 6.79 5.62
C VAL A 108 -17.39 7.50 5.43
N ILE A 109 -16.29 6.88 5.87
CA ILE A 109 -14.95 7.43 5.74
C ILE A 109 -14.29 6.77 4.53
N VAL A 110 -13.82 7.59 3.59
CA VAL A 110 -13.07 7.11 2.44
C VAL A 110 -11.59 7.40 2.66
N LEU A 111 -10.78 6.36 2.63
CA LEU A 111 -9.33 6.43 2.69
C LEU A 111 -8.79 5.97 1.33
N ALA A 112 -7.73 6.60 0.85
CA ALA A 112 -7.05 6.15 -0.36
C ALA A 112 -5.54 6.13 -0.14
N ALA A 113 -4.87 5.21 -0.83
CA ALA A 113 -3.42 5.17 -0.91
C ALA A 113 -2.98 5.38 -2.35
N THR A 114 -1.87 6.09 -2.51
CA THR A 114 -1.20 6.27 -3.80
C THR A 114 0.29 6.42 -3.61
N ASN A 115 1.04 5.93 -4.57
CA ASN A 115 2.48 6.08 -4.66
C ASN A 115 2.89 7.32 -5.49
N GLN A 116 1.97 7.86 -6.25
CA GLN A 116 2.20 8.96 -7.17
C GLN A 116 1.22 10.12 -6.91
N PRO A 117 1.32 10.80 -5.76
CA PRO A 117 0.37 11.88 -5.43
C PRO A 117 0.42 13.03 -6.45
N GLU A 118 1.55 13.24 -7.11
CA GLU A 118 1.76 14.29 -8.12
C GLU A 118 0.99 14.08 -9.43
N VAL A 119 0.58 12.83 -9.72
CA VAL A 119 -0.19 12.54 -10.94
C VAL A 119 -1.70 12.60 -10.74
N LEU A 120 -2.16 12.73 -9.49
CA LEU A 120 -3.58 12.77 -9.17
C LEU A 120 -4.27 14.02 -9.72
N ASP A 121 -5.50 13.86 -10.20
CA ASP A 121 -6.34 14.96 -10.62
C ASP A 121 -6.66 15.88 -9.42
N ALA A 122 -6.48 17.18 -9.61
CA ALA A 122 -6.75 18.19 -8.59
C ALA A 122 -8.21 18.17 -8.10
N ALA A 123 -9.14 17.64 -8.88
CA ALA A 123 -10.53 17.47 -8.46
C ALA A 123 -10.71 16.48 -7.29
N LEU A 124 -9.82 15.48 -7.17
CA LEU A 124 -9.83 14.55 -6.05
C LEU A 124 -9.43 15.20 -4.72
N LEU A 125 -8.56 16.21 -4.78
CA LEU A 125 -7.96 16.87 -3.62
C LEU A 125 -8.77 18.08 -3.12
N ARG A 126 -9.96 18.30 -3.67
CA ARG A 126 -10.83 19.41 -3.24
C ARG A 126 -11.50 19.12 -1.89
N PRO A 127 -11.83 20.17 -1.09
CA PRO A 127 -12.60 20.03 0.14
C PRO A 127 -13.89 19.23 -0.06
N GLY A 128 -14.18 18.35 0.88
CA GLY A 128 -15.33 17.43 0.81
C GLY A 128 -15.03 16.11 0.10
N ARG A 129 -13.78 15.90 -0.40
CA ARG A 129 -13.29 14.68 -1.01
C ARG A 129 -12.06 14.21 -0.24
N PHE A 130 -10.89 14.05 -0.89
CA PHE A 130 -9.62 13.77 -0.18
C PHE A 130 -8.99 15.08 0.31
N ASP A 131 -9.58 15.67 1.32
CA ASP A 131 -9.18 16.96 1.87
C ASP A 131 -7.96 16.89 2.81
N ARG A 132 -7.61 15.67 3.26
CA ARG A 132 -6.46 15.43 4.13
C ARG A 132 -5.47 14.49 3.47
N GLN A 133 -4.24 14.95 3.39
CA GLN A 133 -3.11 14.17 2.91
C GLN A 133 -2.19 13.85 4.09
N VAL A 134 -1.85 12.58 4.24
CA VAL A 134 -0.93 12.09 5.26
C VAL A 134 0.23 11.40 4.58
N LEU A 135 1.41 11.95 4.74
CA LEU A 135 2.63 11.31 4.28
C LEU A 135 2.99 10.17 5.23
N VAL A 136 3.18 8.98 4.69
CA VAL A 136 3.64 7.81 5.43
C VAL A 136 5.09 7.54 5.08
N ASP A 137 5.99 8.02 5.94
CA ASP A 137 7.42 7.84 5.79
C ASP A 137 7.87 6.43 6.20
N ARG A 138 9.11 6.11 5.80
CA ARG A 138 9.82 4.92 6.27
C ARG A 138 9.97 4.97 7.79
N PRO A 139 9.95 3.81 8.48
CA PRO A 139 10.10 3.79 9.93
C PRO A 139 11.50 4.24 10.35
N ASP A 140 11.56 4.99 11.45
CA ASP A 140 12.79 5.29 12.16
C ASP A 140 13.37 4.03 12.85
N LEU A 141 14.51 4.15 13.51
CA LEU A 141 15.17 3.02 14.18
C LEU A 141 14.24 2.33 15.20
N SER A 142 13.49 3.11 15.99
CA SER A 142 12.56 2.61 16.99
C SER A 142 11.38 1.89 16.34
N GLY A 143 10.83 2.46 15.27
CA GLY A 143 9.76 1.85 14.48
C GLY A 143 10.21 0.55 13.83
N ARG A 144 11.43 0.48 13.25
CA ARG A 144 11.95 -0.76 12.68
C ARG A 144 12.10 -1.86 13.73
N LYS A 145 12.62 -1.54 14.91
CA LYS A 145 12.70 -2.49 16.02
C LYS A 145 11.32 -3.04 16.38
N THR A 146 10.35 -2.17 16.57
CA THR A 146 8.97 -2.57 16.91
C THR A 146 8.35 -3.47 15.83
N ILE A 147 8.58 -3.14 14.56
CA ILE A 147 8.11 -3.95 13.43
C ILE A 147 8.79 -5.33 13.44
N LEU A 148 10.11 -5.37 13.62
CA LEU A 148 10.85 -6.63 13.73
C LEU A 148 10.35 -7.49 14.89
N GLU A 149 10.06 -6.92 16.06
CA GLU A 149 9.49 -7.62 17.21
C GLU A 149 8.12 -8.25 16.90
N ILE A 150 7.28 -7.55 16.11
CA ILE A 150 5.98 -8.05 15.70
C ILE A 150 6.12 -9.26 14.78
N TYR A 151 7.00 -9.19 13.77
CA TYR A 151 7.24 -10.30 12.86
C TYR A 151 8.01 -11.44 13.50
N ALA A 152 8.93 -11.14 14.42
CA ALA A 152 9.67 -12.11 15.21
C ALA A 152 8.76 -13.05 16.03
N LYS A 153 7.62 -12.55 16.50
CA LYS A 153 6.62 -13.39 17.19
C LYS A 153 6.02 -14.50 16.32
N LYS A 154 6.12 -14.38 15.00
CA LYS A 154 5.60 -15.37 14.03
C LYS A 154 6.60 -16.50 13.74
N VAL A 155 7.85 -16.33 14.13
CA VAL A 155 8.94 -17.30 13.91
C VAL A 155 9.61 -17.65 15.22
N LYS A 156 10.27 -18.81 15.27
CA LYS A 156 11.03 -19.22 16.47
C LYS A 156 12.44 -18.63 16.37
N LEU A 157 12.72 -17.61 17.13
CA LEU A 157 14.07 -17.05 17.27
C LEU A 157 14.90 -17.81 18.31
N ALA A 158 16.22 -17.81 18.13
CA ALA A 158 17.16 -18.21 19.15
C ALA A 158 17.28 -17.11 20.22
N ASP A 159 17.54 -17.52 21.47
CA ASP A 159 17.60 -16.60 22.61
C ASP A 159 18.74 -15.56 22.51
N ALA A 160 19.73 -15.81 21.67
CA ALA A 160 20.89 -14.96 21.43
C ALA A 160 20.68 -13.92 20.30
N VAL A 161 19.46 -13.83 19.71
CA VAL A 161 19.20 -12.89 18.61
C VAL A 161 19.02 -11.47 19.15
N ASP A 162 19.84 -10.55 18.64
CA ASP A 162 19.76 -9.13 18.92
C ASP A 162 19.03 -8.37 17.80
N LEU A 163 17.74 -8.05 18.05
CA LEU A 163 16.93 -7.27 17.12
C LEU A 163 17.33 -5.80 17.01
N ASP A 164 18.05 -5.26 18.02
CA ASP A 164 18.57 -3.89 17.96
C ASP A 164 19.64 -3.76 16.89
N SER A 165 20.57 -4.71 16.82
CA SER A 165 21.60 -4.74 15.79
C SER A 165 20.99 -4.92 14.38
N VAL A 166 19.94 -5.74 14.24
CA VAL A 166 19.21 -5.93 12.99
C VAL A 166 18.52 -4.63 12.57
N ALA A 167 17.86 -3.94 13.50
CA ALA A 167 17.21 -2.66 13.22
C ALA A 167 18.21 -1.56 12.78
N GLN A 168 19.43 -1.58 13.33
CA GLN A 168 20.51 -0.67 12.91
C GLN A 168 21.00 -0.98 11.50
N ALA A 169 21.20 -2.26 11.18
CA ALA A 169 21.67 -2.71 9.87
C ALA A 169 20.65 -2.51 8.74
N THR A 170 19.34 -2.38 9.08
CA THR A 170 18.25 -2.21 8.12
C THR A 170 17.83 -0.76 7.94
N SER A 171 18.78 0.17 7.94
CA SER A 171 18.49 1.59 7.69
C SER A 171 17.83 1.75 6.30
N GLY A 172 16.72 2.50 6.26
CA GLY A 172 15.98 2.75 5.03
C GLY A 172 14.98 1.66 4.62
N PHE A 173 14.89 0.53 5.34
CA PHE A 173 13.90 -0.50 5.05
C PHE A 173 12.48 -0.04 5.42
N ALA A 174 11.53 -0.40 4.57
CA ALA A 174 10.10 -0.26 4.85
C ALA A 174 9.59 -1.47 5.67
N GLY A 175 8.34 -1.38 6.13
CA GLY A 175 7.74 -2.46 6.93
C GLY A 175 7.67 -3.81 6.20
N ALA A 176 7.45 -3.80 4.88
CA ALA A 176 7.41 -5.01 4.07
C ALA A 176 8.80 -5.62 3.87
N ASP A 177 9.85 -4.79 3.74
CA ASP A 177 11.23 -5.27 3.63
C ASP A 177 11.63 -5.99 4.92
N LEU A 178 11.23 -5.44 6.08
CA LEU A 178 11.48 -6.08 7.38
C LEU A 178 10.70 -7.38 7.56
N ALA A 179 9.47 -7.46 7.04
CA ALA A 179 8.69 -8.69 7.03
C ALA A 179 9.35 -9.75 6.14
N ASN A 180 9.78 -9.35 4.94
CA ASN A 180 10.49 -10.22 4.00
C ASN A 180 11.82 -10.70 4.58
N LEU A 181 12.58 -9.83 5.24
CA LEU A 181 13.81 -10.16 5.95
C LEU A 181 13.60 -11.29 6.96
N VAL A 182 12.59 -11.18 7.82
CA VAL A 182 12.30 -12.22 8.84
C VAL A 182 11.88 -13.52 8.17
N ASN A 183 11.12 -13.46 7.08
CA ASN A 183 10.71 -14.63 6.31
C ASN A 183 11.90 -15.31 5.62
N GLU A 184 12.78 -14.54 4.98
CA GLU A 184 14.01 -15.06 4.34
C GLU A 184 14.94 -15.69 5.37
N ALA A 185 15.13 -15.08 6.53
CA ALA A 185 15.91 -15.65 7.63
C ALA A 185 15.32 -17.00 8.12
N ALA A 186 13.99 -17.11 8.18
CA ALA A 186 13.33 -18.37 8.53
C ALA A 186 13.56 -19.44 7.45
N LEU A 187 13.55 -19.08 6.16
CA LEU A 187 13.88 -19.98 5.06
C LEU A 187 15.34 -20.44 5.11
N LEU A 188 16.28 -19.56 5.45
CA LEU A 188 17.70 -19.91 5.62
C LEU A 188 17.90 -20.90 6.76
N ALA A 189 17.28 -20.65 7.91
CA ALA A 189 17.31 -21.60 9.04
C ALA A 189 16.74 -22.96 8.64
N ALA A 190 15.62 -22.99 7.92
CA ALA A 190 15.00 -24.23 7.45
C ALA A 190 15.89 -25.00 6.45
N ARG A 191 16.55 -24.31 5.51
CA ARG A 191 17.53 -24.92 4.59
C ARG A 191 18.73 -25.53 5.30
N ALA A 192 19.13 -24.95 6.45
CA ALA A 192 20.16 -25.46 7.32
C ALA A 192 19.67 -26.53 8.31
N TYR A 193 18.42 -27.01 8.16
CA TYR A 193 17.78 -28.00 9.05
C TYR A 193 17.71 -27.54 10.50
N ARG A 194 17.66 -26.22 10.74
CA ARG A 194 17.50 -25.64 12.10
C ARG A 194 16.03 -25.32 12.38
N THR A 195 15.66 -25.42 13.64
CA THR A 195 14.27 -25.15 14.10
C THR A 195 14.09 -23.74 14.66
N LYS A 196 15.20 -23.01 14.86
CA LYS A 196 15.23 -21.62 15.33
C LYS A 196 16.07 -20.79 14.38
N VAL A 197 15.66 -19.54 14.20
CA VAL A 197 16.40 -18.54 13.45
C VAL A 197 17.50 -17.97 14.34
N GLU A 198 18.71 -17.92 13.85
CA GLU A 198 19.89 -17.38 14.52
C GLU A 198 20.28 -16.01 13.98
N GLN A 199 21.15 -15.29 14.71
CA GLN A 199 21.65 -13.99 14.27
C GLN A 199 22.32 -14.04 12.89
N GLN A 200 23.01 -15.12 12.60
CA GLN A 200 23.66 -15.34 11.30
C GLN A 200 22.65 -15.40 10.14
N ASP A 201 21.49 -16.02 10.33
CA ASP A 201 20.45 -16.11 9.30
C ASP A 201 19.87 -14.73 8.97
N LEU A 202 19.68 -13.89 10.00
CA LEU A 202 19.24 -12.52 9.83
C LEU A 202 20.29 -11.69 9.08
N GLY A 203 21.57 -11.85 9.41
CA GLY A 203 22.67 -11.20 8.67
C GLY A 203 22.70 -11.58 7.19
N GLU A 204 22.64 -12.89 6.88
CA GLU A 204 22.60 -13.35 5.49
C GLU A 204 21.32 -12.91 4.76
N ALA A 205 20.21 -12.87 5.45
CA ALA A 205 18.96 -12.37 4.88
C ALA A 205 19.02 -10.86 4.55
N ILE A 206 19.68 -10.03 5.39
CA ILE A 206 19.93 -8.63 5.08
C ILE A 206 20.71 -8.49 3.79
N GLU A 207 21.81 -9.22 3.65
CA GLU A 207 22.65 -9.17 2.46
C GLU A 207 21.86 -9.54 1.20
N ARG A 208 21.03 -10.56 1.26
CA ARG A 208 20.17 -10.98 0.14
C ARG A 208 19.14 -9.94 -0.24
N VAL A 209 18.42 -9.37 0.75
CA VAL A 209 17.43 -8.36 0.48
C VAL A 209 18.07 -7.09 -0.09
N VAL A 210 19.22 -6.66 0.45
CA VAL A 210 19.99 -5.51 -0.08
C VAL A 210 20.48 -5.78 -1.49
N ALA A 211 21.03 -6.97 -1.76
CA ALA A 211 21.48 -7.34 -3.11
C ALA A 211 20.33 -7.35 -4.12
N CYS A 212 19.14 -7.82 -3.71
CA CYS A 212 17.95 -7.78 -4.56
C CYS A 212 17.53 -6.35 -4.86
N LEU A 213 17.54 -5.45 -3.84
CA LEU A 213 17.20 -4.04 -4.00
C LEU A 213 18.17 -3.31 -4.95
N LEU A 214 19.47 -3.59 -4.85
CA LEU A 214 20.47 -3.00 -5.74
C LEU A 214 20.30 -3.48 -7.19
N TYR A 215 19.99 -4.76 -7.39
CA TYR A 215 19.82 -5.32 -8.73
C TYR A 215 18.57 -4.78 -9.46
N THR A 216 17.50 -4.52 -8.74
CA THR A 216 16.28 -3.89 -9.30
C THR A 216 16.51 -2.42 -9.64
N SER A 217 17.32 -1.71 -8.85
CA SER A 217 17.70 -0.31 -9.09
C SER A 217 18.56 -0.16 -10.38
N ASP A 218 19.55 -1.00 -10.56
CA ASP A 218 20.41 -0.98 -11.77
C ASP A 218 19.63 -1.33 -13.04
N ALA A 219 18.70 -2.30 -12.95
CA ALA A 219 17.87 -2.67 -14.10
C ALA A 219 16.87 -1.57 -14.51
N ALA A 220 16.51 -0.68 -13.61
CA ALA A 220 15.67 0.49 -13.91
C ALA A 220 16.45 1.62 -14.60
N ASP A 221 17.73 1.81 -14.24
CA ASP A 221 18.61 2.82 -14.86
C ASP A 221 19.06 2.42 -16.28
N ASP A 222 19.30 1.14 -16.54
CA ASP A 222 19.64 0.64 -17.88
C ASP A 222 18.49 0.78 -18.89
N SER A 223 17.24 0.91 -18.44
CA SER A 223 16.09 1.11 -19.33
C SER A 223 15.91 2.57 -19.81
N LEU A 224 16.64 3.52 -19.24
CA LEU A 224 16.59 4.95 -19.61
C LEU A 224 17.73 5.36 -20.56
N GLY A 225 18.55 4.42 -21.03
CA GLY A 225 19.76 4.64 -21.82
C GLY A 225 19.63 4.30 -23.31
N VAL A 226 18.43 4.42 -23.95
CA VAL A 226 18.29 4.33 -25.42
C VAL A 226 17.36 5.42 -25.93
#